data_dce9dfe66caee74882664301b19fed5b
#
_entry.id   dce9dfe66caee74882664301b19fed5b
#
_cell.length_a   1.000
_cell.length_b   1.000
_cell.length_c   1.000
_cell.angle_alpha   90.00
_cell.angle_beta   90.00
_cell.angle_gamma   90.00
#
_symmetry.space_group_name_H-M   'P 1'
#
loop_
_entity.id
_entity.type
_entity.pdbx_description
1 polymer ?
#
loop_
_entity_poly.entity_id
_entity_poly.type
_entity_poly.pdbx_seq_one_letter_code
_entity_poly.pdbx_strand_id
1 'polypeptide(L)'
;MNEWGKLPTDEVGTNEQLGHVTAVFQKQYRVMTADGETLSELSGKMRFEALTKAELPAVGDWVIQSEREVGKGRIERILPRTSQFSRKAAGTEIEEQIICANVDVALLVMAFGHDFNVRRLERYLTVAWEAGVKPLIVLTKKSLIDNVDDLLSEIDEIVFGTPYFAVDSLTGEGLDALKDVLQPRETIVLVGSSGVGKSTLVNALAGEQLMETGGVREDDERGRHTTTHRELKRLTNGLLLVDTPGMRELGLWDGSEGLASTFSDIEMLAKSCRFRDCQHGGEPGCAVQAALANESLSHERWESFLKLKREMAYAERKQNVALQAAEKEKWKKIHKQAQARTKLKYQKR
;
A
#
# COMPACT_ATOMS: atom_id res chain seq x y z
N MET A 1 13.33 -16.34 -11.56
CA MET A 1 12.73 -14.98 -11.73
C MET A 1 11.26 -15.05 -12.11
N ASN A 2 10.86 -15.78 -13.16
CA ASN A 2 9.45 -15.84 -13.60
C ASN A 2 8.43 -16.30 -12.54
N GLU A 3 8.88 -16.84 -11.42
CA GLU A 3 8.02 -17.26 -10.31
C GLU A 3 7.85 -16.19 -9.23
N TRP A 4 8.59 -15.08 -9.33
CA TRP A 4 8.63 -14.00 -8.36
C TRP A 4 7.93 -12.72 -8.83
N GLY A 5 6.84 -12.86 -9.56
CA GLY A 5 6.01 -11.74 -10.00
C GLY A 5 6.04 -11.51 -11.51
N LYS A 6 5.34 -10.47 -11.94
CA LYS A 6 5.33 -10.03 -13.33
C LYS A 6 6.64 -9.29 -13.62
N LEU A 7 7.42 -9.78 -14.57
CA LEU A 7 8.70 -9.16 -14.92
C LEU A 7 8.49 -7.78 -15.55
N PRO A 8 9.29 -6.78 -15.17
CA PRO A 8 9.33 -5.51 -15.88
C PRO A 8 9.92 -5.69 -17.29
N THR A 9 9.59 -4.76 -18.17
CA THR A 9 10.05 -4.75 -19.59
C THR A 9 11.35 -3.96 -19.81
N ASP A 10 11.94 -3.46 -18.73
CA ASP A 10 13.15 -2.64 -18.79
C ASP A 10 14.37 -3.44 -19.27
N GLU A 11 15.23 -2.77 -20.03
CA GLU A 11 16.48 -3.36 -20.51
C GLU A 11 17.51 -3.46 -19.37
N VAL A 12 18.18 -4.62 -19.30
CA VAL A 12 19.24 -4.92 -18.34
C VAL A 12 20.58 -4.87 -19.08
N GLY A 13 21.52 -4.08 -18.58
CA GLY A 13 22.85 -3.93 -19.17
C GLY A 13 23.71 -5.20 -19.01
N THR A 14 24.82 -5.26 -19.75
CA THR A 14 25.70 -6.45 -19.87
C THR A 14 26.33 -6.93 -18.56
N ASN A 15 26.46 -6.05 -17.54
CA ASN A 15 27.02 -6.37 -16.21
C ASN A 15 25.99 -6.11 -15.09
N GLU A 16 24.73 -6.07 -15.45
CA GLU A 16 23.64 -5.80 -14.55
C GLU A 16 22.73 -7.02 -14.44
N GLN A 17 22.14 -7.19 -13.25
CA GLN A 17 21.14 -8.22 -13.00
C GLN A 17 19.84 -7.58 -12.57
N LEU A 18 18.73 -8.08 -13.12
CA LEU A 18 17.41 -7.78 -12.61
C LEU A 18 17.21 -8.52 -11.28
N GLY A 19 16.75 -7.82 -10.26
CA GLY A 19 16.46 -8.36 -8.96
C GLY A 19 15.11 -7.92 -8.42
N HIS A 20 14.49 -8.76 -7.61
CA HIS A 20 13.24 -8.47 -6.90
C HIS A 20 13.51 -8.39 -5.40
N VAL A 21 13.22 -7.28 -4.77
CA VAL A 21 13.45 -7.06 -3.35
C VAL A 21 12.45 -7.87 -2.53
N THR A 22 12.92 -8.94 -1.88
CA THR A 22 12.08 -9.83 -1.07
C THR A 22 12.08 -9.51 0.42
N ALA A 23 13.12 -8.82 0.93
CA ALA A 23 13.11 -8.32 2.30
C ALA A 23 13.97 -7.05 2.44
N VAL A 24 13.61 -6.21 3.40
CA VAL A 24 14.32 -4.96 3.71
C VAL A 24 14.78 -4.97 5.16
N PHE A 25 16.09 -4.82 5.37
CA PHE A 25 16.75 -4.68 6.66
C PHE A 25 17.29 -3.26 6.86
N GLN A 26 17.89 -2.96 7.99
CA GLN A 26 18.36 -1.59 8.28
C GLN A 26 19.34 -1.02 7.22
N LYS A 27 20.23 -1.84 6.66
CA LYS A 27 21.26 -1.42 5.70
C LYS A 27 21.41 -2.36 4.51
N GLN A 28 20.67 -3.44 4.47
CA GLN A 28 20.78 -4.49 3.49
C GLN A 28 19.40 -4.89 2.96
N TYR A 29 19.40 -5.47 1.79
CA TYR A 29 18.22 -5.91 1.06
C TYR A 29 18.43 -7.35 0.63
N ARG A 30 17.46 -8.18 0.88
CA ARG A 30 17.41 -9.49 0.27
C ARG A 30 16.79 -9.32 -1.11
N VAL A 31 17.52 -9.75 -2.12
CA VAL A 31 17.13 -9.58 -3.52
C VAL A 31 17.17 -10.94 -4.22
N MET A 32 16.05 -11.33 -4.81
CA MET A 32 15.97 -12.54 -5.62
C MET A 32 16.34 -12.20 -7.06
N THR A 33 17.30 -12.92 -7.62
CA THR A 33 17.77 -12.79 -9.00
C THR A 33 17.52 -14.08 -9.79
N ALA A 34 17.90 -14.10 -11.06
CA ALA A 34 17.86 -15.33 -11.87
C ALA A 34 18.79 -16.43 -11.32
N ASP A 35 19.91 -16.03 -10.70
CA ASP A 35 20.94 -16.92 -10.19
C ASP A 35 20.72 -17.31 -8.71
N GLY A 36 19.66 -16.80 -8.10
CA GLY A 36 19.28 -17.06 -6.72
C GLY A 36 19.19 -15.81 -5.85
N GLU A 37 19.18 -16.02 -4.54
CA GLU A 37 19.07 -14.97 -3.55
C GLU A 37 20.42 -14.30 -3.28
N THR A 38 20.43 -12.97 -3.24
CA THR A 38 21.59 -12.16 -2.90
C THR A 38 21.29 -11.23 -1.72
N LEU A 39 22.31 -10.97 -0.90
CA LEU A 39 22.27 -9.94 0.13
C LEU A 39 22.92 -8.66 -0.45
N SER A 40 22.13 -7.65 -0.71
CA SER A 40 22.54 -6.47 -1.47
C SER A 40 22.57 -5.21 -0.61
N GLU A 41 23.44 -4.27 -0.97
CA GLU A 41 23.53 -2.94 -0.38
C GLU A 41 23.26 -1.87 -1.46
N LEU A 42 22.88 -0.67 -1.03
CA LEU A 42 22.74 0.47 -1.94
C LEU A 42 24.10 0.91 -2.50
N SER A 43 24.13 1.29 -3.77
CA SER A 43 25.27 2.01 -4.33
C SER A 43 25.49 3.33 -3.59
N GLY A 44 26.75 3.79 -3.58
CA GLY A 44 27.09 5.08 -2.99
C GLY A 44 26.34 6.25 -3.64
N LYS A 45 26.11 6.15 -4.95
CA LYS A 45 25.34 7.12 -5.72
C LYS A 45 23.91 7.19 -5.23
N MET A 46 23.23 6.05 -5.18
CA MET A 46 21.84 5.94 -4.74
C MET A 46 21.63 6.44 -3.31
N ARG A 47 22.55 6.09 -2.41
CA ARG A 47 22.53 6.55 -1.01
C ARG A 47 22.74 8.07 -0.88
N PHE A 48 23.51 8.66 -1.80
CA PHE A 48 23.75 10.09 -1.81
C PHE A 48 22.63 10.90 -2.46
N GLU A 49 22.01 10.35 -3.50
CA GLU A 49 20.95 11.01 -4.28
C GLU A 49 19.59 10.98 -3.55
N ALA A 50 19.31 9.94 -2.79
CA ALA A 50 18.04 9.83 -2.07
C ALA A 50 17.82 11.01 -1.10
N LEU A 51 16.74 11.75 -1.31
CA LEU A 51 16.28 12.87 -0.49
C LEU A 51 15.40 12.39 0.66
N THR A 52 14.60 11.38 0.37
CA THR A 52 13.58 10.84 1.27
C THR A 52 13.68 9.31 1.37
N LYS A 53 13.03 8.74 2.38
CA LYS A 53 12.95 7.28 2.50
C LYS A 53 12.09 6.64 1.40
N ALA A 54 11.21 7.40 0.76
CA ALA A 54 10.39 6.92 -0.34
C ALA A 54 11.21 6.59 -1.61
N GLU A 55 12.38 7.20 -1.75
CA GLU A 55 13.32 6.95 -2.86
C GLU A 55 14.23 5.74 -2.62
N LEU A 56 14.12 5.08 -1.47
CA LEU A 56 14.85 3.86 -1.16
C LEU A 56 14.07 2.61 -1.58
N PRO A 57 14.75 1.46 -1.85
CA PRO A 57 14.06 0.23 -2.19
C PRO A 57 13.13 -0.24 -1.07
N ALA A 58 11.96 -0.71 -1.44
CA ALA A 58 10.98 -1.34 -0.58
C ALA A 58 10.76 -2.80 -0.99
N VAL A 59 10.07 -3.56 -0.16
CA VAL A 59 9.66 -4.93 -0.51
C VAL A 59 8.75 -4.88 -1.75
N GLY A 60 9.01 -5.76 -2.72
CA GLY A 60 8.32 -5.80 -3.99
C GLY A 60 8.92 -4.90 -5.09
N ASP A 61 9.94 -4.09 -4.78
CA ASP A 61 10.61 -3.31 -5.81
C ASP A 61 11.42 -4.21 -6.76
N TRP A 62 11.33 -3.91 -8.04
CA TRP A 62 12.26 -4.37 -9.04
C TRP A 62 13.47 -3.45 -9.08
N VAL A 63 14.65 -4.03 -9.02
CA VAL A 63 15.91 -3.27 -8.97
C VAL A 63 16.89 -3.80 -10.01
N ILE A 64 17.76 -2.92 -10.44
CA ILE A 64 18.96 -3.32 -11.16
C ILE A 64 20.13 -3.32 -10.18
N GLN A 65 20.83 -4.44 -10.12
CA GLN A 65 22.02 -4.60 -9.28
C GLN A 65 23.22 -5.07 -10.08
N SER A 66 24.42 -4.73 -9.59
CA SER A 66 25.69 -5.33 -10.00
C SER A 66 26.12 -6.37 -8.97
N GLU A 67 26.64 -7.49 -9.43
CA GLU A 67 27.27 -8.50 -8.56
C GLU A 67 28.66 -8.02 -8.14
N ARG A 68 29.00 -8.16 -6.85
CA ARG A 68 30.34 -7.86 -6.32
C ARG A 68 31.11 -9.12 -5.97
N GLU A 69 30.44 -10.07 -5.34
CA GLU A 69 30.93 -11.37 -4.91
C GLU A 69 29.75 -12.33 -4.94
N VAL A 70 30.02 -13.61 -4.99
CA VAL A 70 28.95 -14.63 -4.94
C VAL A 70 28.02 -14.38 -3.75
N GLY A 71 26.74 -14.21 -4.03
CA GLY A 71 25.69 -13.93 -3.03
C GLY A 71 25.67 -12.50 -2.49
N LYS A 72 26.51 -11.58 -2.99
CA LYS A 72 26.54 -10.16 -2.60
C LYS A 72 26.30 -9.24 -3.81
N GLY A 73 25.26 -8.44 -3.71
CA GLY A 73 24.87 -7.49 -4.73
C GLY A 73 25.01 -6.02 -4.33
N ARG A 74 24.99 -5.15 -5.30
CA ARG A 74 24.89 -3.72 -5.11
C ARG A 74 23.76 -3.15 -5.96
N ILE A 75 22.73 -2.61 -5.31
CA ILE A 75 21.59 -1.98 -5.98
C ILE A 75 22.05 -0.65 -6.58
N GLU A 76 21.89 -0.52 -7.87
CA GLU A 76 22.29 0.66 -8.65
C GLU A 76 21.10 1.59 -8.92
N ARG A 77 19.92 1.02 -9.17
CA ARG A 77 18.66 1.76 -9.39
C ARG A 77 17.43 0.93 -9.09
N ILE A 78 16.34 1.60 -8.76
CA ILE A 78 14.99 1.04 -8.66
C ILE A 78 14.31 1.23 -10.02
N LEU A 79 13.57 0.23 -10.47
CA LEU A 79 12.74 0.36 -11.67
C LEU A 79 11.42 1.08 -11.33
N PRO A 80 10.74 1.66 -12.32
CA PRO A 80 9.45 2.33 -12.09
C PRO A 80 8.46 1.41 -11.38
N ARG A 81 7.84 1.91 -10.33
CA ARG A 81 6.80 1.21 -9.59
C ARG A 81 5.49 1.28 -10.33
N THR A 82 4.79 0.17 -10.47
CA THR A 82 3.42 0.13 -11.01
C THR A 82 2.37 0.47 -9.97
N SER A 83 2.70 0.18 -8.69
CA SER A 83 1.86 0.47 -7.53
C SER A 83 2.73 0.61 -6.28
N GLN A 84 2.23 1.32 -5.27
CA GLN A 84 2.95 1.44 -4.00
C GLN A 84 2.01 1.75 -2.84
N PHE A 85 2.20 1.04 -1.73
CA PHE A 85 1.61 1.42 -0.46
C PHE A 85 2.62 2.18 0.38
N SER A 86 2.18 3.27 0.97
CA SER A 86 3.00 4.09 1.84
C SER A 86 2.32 4.38 3.17
N ARG A 87 3.12 4.77 4.15
CA ARG A 87 2.65 5.26 5.44
C ARG A 87 3.47 6.44 5.89
N LYS A 88 2.96 7.15 6.86
CA LYS A 88 3.72 8.16 7.58
C LYS A 88 4.84 7.47 8.37
N ALA A 89 6.09 7.88 8.17
CA ALA A 89 7.19 7.40 8.97
C ALA A 89 6.99 7.78 10.44
N ALA A 90 7.36 6.89 11.35
CA ALA A 90 7.35 7.22 12.77
C ALA A 90 8.43 8.29 13.06
N GLY A 91 8.04 9.38 13.70
CA GLY A 91 8.94 10.49 14.05
C GLY A 91 8.23 11.84 14.07
N THR A 92 8.98 12.89 14.39
CA THR A 92 8.50 14.28 14.41
C THR A 92 8.39 14.88 13.00
N GLU A 93 9.15 14.36 12.05
CA GLU A 93 9.11 14.78 10.65
C GLU A 93 8.08 13.97 9.88
N ILE A 94 7.34 14.65 9.00
CA ILE A 94 6.35 14.00 8.13
C ILE A 94 7.09 13.53 6.89
N GLU A 95 7.58 12.31 6.97
CA GLU A 95 8.30 11.65 5.90
C GLU A 95 7.49 10.46 5.41
N GLU A 96 7.31 10.35 4.09
CA GLU A 96 6.69 9.19 3.47
C GLU A 96 7.63 8.00 3.54
N GLN A 97 7.10 6.86 3.92
CA GLN A 97 7.81 5.58 3.89
C GLN A 97 7.02 4.58 3.06
N ILE A 98 7.63 4.12 1.95
CA ILE A 98 7.05 3.03 1.17
C ILE A 98 7.07 1.76 2.02
N ILE A 99 5.92 1.12 2.11
CA ILE A 99 5.74 -0.15 2.82
C ILE A 99 6.07 -1.29 1.88
N CYS A 100 5.44 -1.29 0.70
CA CYS A 100 5.66 -2.25 -0.37
C CYS A 100 5.30 -1.63 -1.71
N ALA A 101 5.83 -2.21 -2.78
CA ALA A 101 5.64 -1.76 -4.15
C ALA A 101 5.27 -2.94 -5.07
N ASN A 102 4.79 -2.62 -6.27
CA ASN A 102 4.43 -3.58 -7.31
C ASN A 102 3.46 -4.66 -6.81
N VAL A 103 2.48 -4.23 -6.02
CA VAL A 103 1.37 -5.07 -5.55
C VAL A 103 0.29 -5.09 -6.62
N ASP A 104 -0.20 -6.27 -6.97
CA ASP A 104 -1.28 -6.43 -7.96
C ASP A 104 -2.67 -6.32 -7.31
N VAL A 105 -2.85 -6.93 -6.13
CA VAL A 105 -4.16 -7.06 -5.48
C VAL A 105 -4.07 -6.72 -3.98
N ALA A 106 -4.99 -5.88 -3.53
CA ALA A 106 -5.20 -5.60 -2.11
C ALA A 106 -6.45 -6.34 -1.61
N LEU A 107 -6.27 -7.33 -0.75
CA LEU A 107 -7.36 -7.98 -0.04
C LEU A 107 -7.79 -7.10 1.13
N LEU A 108 -8.94 -6.43 0.99
CA LEU A 108 -9.52 -5.58 2.03
C LEU A 108 -10.35 -6.44 2.97
N VAL A 109 -9.73 -6.88 4.07
CA VAL A 109 -10.29 -7.88 4.97
C VAL A 109 -11.07 -7.22 6.10
N MET A 110 -12.32 -7.59 6.24
CA MET A 110 -13.23 -7.16 7.28
C MET A 110 -13.99 -8.38 7.82
N ALA A 111 -14.22 -8.45 9.10
CA ALA A 111 -15.05 -9.52 9.66
C ALA A 111 -16.51 -9.07 9.78
N PHE A 112 -17.44 -9.99 9.53
CA PHE A 112 -18.83 -9.78 9.90
C PHE A 112 -18.97 -9.59 11.43
N GLY A 113 -20.03 -8.92 11.84
CA GLY A 113 -20.31 -8.62 13.25
C GLY A 113 -19.67 -7.29 13.70
N HIS A 114 -19.05 -7.26 14.88
CA HIS A 114 -18.56 -6.01 15.50
C HIS A 114 -17.49 -5.25 14.71
N ASP A 115 -16.76 -5.94 13.83
CA ASP A 115 -15.77 -5.30 12.98
C ASP A 115 -16.35 -4.72 11.69
N PHE A 116 -17.59 -5.06 11.34
CA PHE A 116 -18.23 -4.57 10.13
C PHE A 116 -18.43 -3.05 10.19
N ASN A 117 -17.83 -2.33 9.25
CA ASN A 117 -17.86 -0.86 9.20
C ASN A 117 -17.64 -0.35 7.79
N VAL A 118 -18.72 0.07 7.15
CA VAL A 118 -18.77 0.57 5.78
C VAL A 118 -17.83 1.77 5.57
N ARG A 119 -17.74 2.71 6.52
CA ARG A 119 -16.89 3.91 6.41
C ARG A 119 -15.40 3.57 6.47
N ARG A 120 -15.04 2.52 7.19
CA ARG A 120 -13.67 2.00 7.17
C ARG A 120 -13.36 1.30 5.86
N LEU A 121 -14.35 0.62 5.26
CA LEU A 121 -14.19 -0.01 3.95
C LEU A 121 -13.98 1.04 2.85
N GLU A 122 -14.74 2.13 2.84
CA GLU A 122 -14.54 3.27 1.93
C GLU A 122 -13.12 3.83 2.03
N ARG A 123 -12.58 3.94 3.25
CA ARG A 123 -11.19 4.36 3.46
C ARG A 123 -10.18 3.36 2.88
N TYR A 124 -10.39 2.07 3.08
CA TYR A 124 -9.50 1.04 2.52
C TYR A 124 -9.55 1.02 1.00
N LEU A 125 -10.72 1.17 0.41
CA LEU A 125 -10.90 1.31 -1.04
C LEU A 125 -10.12 2.51 -1.58
N THR A 126 -10.29 3.68 -0.94
CA THR A 126 -9.58 4.90 -1.33
C THR A 126 -8.06 4.70 -1.31
N VAL A 127 -7.53 4.07 -0.23
CA VAL A 127 -6.09 3.80 -0.12
C VAL A 127 -5.60 2.81 -1.17
N ALA A 128 -6.38 1.78 -1.49
CA ALA A 128 -6.01 0.77 -2.49
C ALA A 128 -5.99 1.37 -3.91
N TRP A 129 -7.02 2.12 -4.28
CA TRP A 129 -7.07 2.81 -5.57
C TRP A 129 -5.97 3.84 -5.72
N GLU A 130 -5.70 4.60 -4.65
CA GLU A 130 -4.61 5.58 -4.63
C GLU A 130 -3.23 4.93 -4.80
N ALA A 131 -3.05 3.75 -4.23
CA ALA A 131 -1.83 2.96 -4.38
C ALA A 131 -1.66 2.38 -5.80
N GLY A 132 -2.64 2.51 -6.69
CA GLY A 132 -2.66 1.87 -8.01
C GLY A 132 -2.90 0.36 -7.96
N VAL A 133 -3.57 -0.14 -6.91
CA VAL A 133 -3.76 -1.58 -6.65
C VAL A 133 -5.23 -1.97 -6.81
N LYS A 134 -5.47 -3.11 -7.44
CA LYS A 134 -6.83 -3.67 -7.58
C LYS A 134 -7.36 -4.13 -6.22
N PRO A 135 -8.43 -3.51 -5.66
CA PRO A 135 -9.03 -3.99 -4.42
C PRO A 135 -9.92 -5.21 -4.65
N LEU A 136 -9.86 -6.16 -3.72
CA LEU A 136 -10.86 -7.21 -3.54
C LEU A 136 -11.31 -7.17 -2.06
N ILE A 137 -12.61 -7.09 -1.84
CA ILE A 137 -13.17 -7.07 -0.48
C ILE A 137 -13.38 -8.50 -0.01
N VAL A 138 -12.88 -8.83 1.18
CA VAL A 138 -13.03 -10.14 1.78
C VAL A 138 -13.69 -10.02 3.14
N LEU A 139 -14.93 -10.49 3.22
CA LEU A 139 -15.74 -10.48 4.43
C LEU A 139 -15.61 -11.84 5.11
N THR A 140 -14.90 -11.87 6.22
CA THR A 140 -14.55 -13.10 6.92
C THR A 140 -15.54 -13.43 8.04
N LYS A 141 -15.42 -14.65 8.60
CA LYS A 141 -16.23 -15.15 9.71
C LYS A 141 -17.73 -15.21 9.39
N LYS A 142 -18.05 -15.60 8.15
CA LYS A 142 -19.43 -15.74 7.66
C LYS A 142 -20.30 -16.60 8.55
N SER A 143 -19.74 -17.68 9.12
CA SER A 143 -20.43 -18.61 10.01
C SER A 143 -20.88 -18.03 11.36
N LEU A 144 -20.42 -16.83 11.73
CA LEU A 144 -20.78 -16.20 13.02
C LEU A 144 -22.05 -15.35 12.95
N ILE A 145 -22.68 -15.21 11.79
CA ILE A 145 -23.88 -14.39 11.61
C ILE A 145 -24.94 -15.11 10.79
N ASP A 146 -26.20 -14.91 11.16
CA ASP A 146 -27.35 -15.54 10.49
C ASP A 146 -27.85 -14.70 9.31
N ASN A 147 -27.67 -13.35 9.36
CA ASN A 147 -28.21 -12.41 8.38
C ASN A 147 -27.10 -11.76 7.56
N VAL A 148 -26.52 -12.51 6.62
CA VAL A 148 -25.45 -12.04 5.72
C VAL A 148 -25.99 -11.07 4.67
N ASP A 149 -27.20 -11.30 4.17
CA ASP A 149 -27.73 -10.61 3.00
C ASP A 149 -28.00 -9.12 3.25
N ASP A 150 -28.45 -8.75 4.46
CA ASP A 150 -28.64 -7.33 4.81
C ASP A 150 -27.33 -6.57 4.81
N LEU A 151 -26.25 -7.17 5.37
CA LEU A 151 -24.92 -6.54 5.38
C LEU A 151 -24.29 -6.48 4.00
N LEU A 152 -24.57 -7.46 3.14
CA LEU A 152 -24.11 -7.42 1.74
C LEU A 152 -24.81 -6.30 0.98
N SER A 153 -26.09 -6.04 1.25
CA SER A 153 -26.84 -4.93 0.65
C SER A 153 -26.22 -3.57 0.98
N GLU A 154 -25.74 -3.37 2.22
CA GLU A 154 -25.01 -2.14 2.60
C GLU A 154 -23.70 -1.97 1.82
N ILE A 155 -23.04 -3.10 1.48
CA ILE A 155 -21.81 -3.08 0.70
C ILE A 155 -22.11 -2.75 -0.76
N ASP A 156 -23.15 -3.32 -1.35
CA ASP A 156 -23.55 -3.08 -2.74
C ASP A 156 -23.76 -1.59 -3.03
N GLU A 157 -24.22 -0.83 -2.04
CA GLU A 157 -24.40 0.62 -2.17
C GLU A 157 -23.08 1.41 -2.32
N ILE A 158 -21.94 0.85 -1.94
CA ILE A 158 -20.67 1.58 -1.86
C ILE A 158 -19.56 1.04 -2.75
N VAL A 159 -19.66 -0.22 -3.22
CA VAL A 159 -18.51 -0.89 -3.85
C VAL A 159 -18.35 -0.63 -5.35
N PHE A 160 -19.34 -0.05 -6.03
CA PHE A 160 -19.30 0.37 -7.44
C PHE A 160 -18.37 -0.47 -8.33
N GLY A 161 -18.70 -1.78 -8.48
CA GLY A 161 -17.96 -2.71 -9.33
C GLY A 161 -16.71 -3.31 -8.69
N THR A 162 -16.40 -3.03 -7.43
CA THR A 162 -15.35 -3.75 -6.70
C THR A 162 -15.86 -5.13 -6.26
N PRO A 163 -15.22 -6.23 -6.66
CA PRO A 163 -15.65 -7.57 -6.24
C PRO A 163 -15.53 -7.76 -4.72
N TYR A 164 -16.52 -8.45 -4.13
CA TYR A 164 -16.48 -8.86 -2.74
C TYR A 164 -16.77 -10.35 -2.57
N PHE A 165 -16.23 -10.95 -1.52
CA PHE A 165 -16.33 -12.36 -1.19
C PHE A 165 -16.66 -12.55 0.27
N ALA A 166 -17.78 -13.19 0.57
CA ALA A 166 -18.13 -13.61 1.92
C ALA A 166 -17.56 -15.02 2.16
N VAL A 167 -16.60 -15.11 3.07
CA VAL A 167 -15.84 -16.35 3.31
C VAL A 167 -15.85 -16.77 4.77
N ASP A 168 -15.73 -18.07 4.99
CA ASP A 168 -15.29 -18.60 6.28
C ASP A 168 -13.98 -19.37 6.11
N SER A 169 -12.90 -18.80 6.65
CA SER A 169 -11.55 -19.36 6.47
C SER A 169 -11.30 -20.62 7.30
N LEU A 170 -12.20 -20.98 8.25
CA LEU A 170 -12.09 -22.20 9.05
C LEU A 170 -12.82 -23.36 8.38
N THR A 171 -13.99 -23.11 7.83
CA THR A 171 -14.80 -24.14 7.15
C THR A 171 -14.43 -24.31 5.68
N GLY A 172 -13.82 -23.28 5.08
CA GLY A 172 -13.51 -23.23 3.65
C GLY A 172 -14.63 -22.63 2.79
N GLU A 173 -15.78 -22.28 3.37
CA GLU A 173 -16.91 -21.73 2.64
C GLU A 173 -16.54 -20.42 1.93
N GLY A 174 -16.86 -20.31 0.64
CA GLY A 174 -16.61 -19.13 -0.19
C GLY A 174 -15.16 -18.92 -0.63
N LEU A 175 -14.20 -19.73 -0.16
CA LEU A 175 -12.77 -19.57 -0.51
C LEU A 175 -12.46 -19.91 -1.96
N ASP A 176 -13.17 -20.85 -2.56
CA ASP A 176 -12.90 -21.25 -3.94
C ASP A 176 -13.18 -20.11 -4.92
N ALA A 177 -14.27 -19.38 -4.74
CA ALA A 177 -14.59 -18.21 -5.55
C ALA A 177 -13.52 -17.10 -5.41
N LEU A 178 -12.95 -16.91 -4.21
CA LEU A 178 -11.83 -15.99 -4.01
C LEU A 178 -10.56 -16.49 -4.69
N LYS A 179 -10.25 -17.79 -4.61
CA LYS A 179 -9.06 -18.38 -5.25
C LYS A 179 -9.13 -18.28 -6.77
N ASP A 180 -10.30 -18.45 -7.38
CA ASP A 180 -10.50 -18.42 -8.84
C ASP A 180 -10.18 -17.04 -9.46
N VAL A 181 -10.28 -15.96 -8.69
CA VAL A 181 -9.97 -14.60 -9.18
C VAL A 181 -8.53 -14.17 -8.93
N LEU A 182 -7.79 -14.92 -8.09
CA LEU A 182 -6.38 -14.67 -7.80
C LEU A 182 -5.49 -15.49 -8.73
N GLN A 183 -4.60 -14.83 -9.46
CA GLN A 183 -3.75 -15.51 -10.43
C GLN A 183 -2.36 -15.83 -9.84
N PRO A 184 -1.76 -16.97 -10.18
CA PRO A 184 -0.36 -17.25 -9.82
C PRO A 184 0.55 -16.10 -10.23
N ARG A 185 1.56 -15.79 -9.40
CA ARG A 185 2.50 -14.67 -9.54
C ARG A 185 1.93 -13.29 -9.26
N GLU A 186 0.66 -13.16 -8.93
CA GLU A 186 0.18 -11.89 -8.41
C GLU A 186 0.73 -11.66 -7.01
N THR A 187 1.16 -10.42 -6.78
CA THR A 187 1.57 -9.95 -5.45
C THR A 187 0.34 -9.43 -4.72
N ILE A 188 0.02 -10.07 -3.61
CA ILE A 188 -1.12 -9.70 -2.77
C ILE A 188 -0.67 -9.05 -1.47
N VAL A 189 -1.51 -8.17 -0.96
CA VAL A 189 -1.38 -7.57 0.36
C VAL A 189 -2.72 -7.66 1.09
N LEU A 190 -2.69 -7.85 2.42
CA LEU A 190 -3.90 -7.87 3.23
C LEU A 190 -4.00 -6.60 4.08
N VAL A 191 -5.12 -5.90 3.92
CA VAL A 191 -5.46 -4.68 4.68
C VAL A 191 -6.65 -4.99 5.56
N GLY A 192 -6.62 -4.60 6.83
CA GLY A 192 -7.74 -4.82 7.76
C GLY A 192 -7.32 -4.75 9.21
N SER A 193 -8.28 -4.63 10.11
CA SER A 193 -8.08 -4.52 11.56
C SER A 193 -7.43 -5.76 12.17
N SER A 194 -6.99 -5.67 13.43
CA SER A 194 -6.56 -6.85 14.18
C SER A 194 -7.74 -7.77 14.44
N GLY A 195 -7.45 -9.09 14.43
CA GLY A 195 -8.47 -10.07 14.78
C GLY A 195 -9.56 -10.33 13.71
N VAL A 196 -9.50 -9.67 12.53
CA VAL A 196 -10.45 -9.92 11.44
C VAL A 196 -10.24 -11.23 10.68
N GLY A 197 -9.21 -12.01 11.04
CA GLY A 197 -8.96 -13.32 10.41
C GLY A 197 -7.95 -13.30 9.27
N LYS A 198 -7.11 -12.26 9.11
CA LYS A 198 -6.10 -12.19 8.03
C LYS A 198 -5.15 -13.39 8.02
N SER A 199 -4.56 -13.75 9.16
CA SER A 199 -3.66 -14.91 9.26
C SER A 199 -4.36 -16.22 8.92
N THR A 200 -5.59 -16.40 9.36
CA THR A 200 -6.40 -17.58 9.02
C THR A 200 -6.71 -17.64 7.54
N LEU A 201 -7.04 -16.48 6.94
CA LEU A 201 -7.29 -16.36 5.50
C LEU A 201 -6.03 -16.69 4.68
N VAL A 202 -4.87 -16.18 5.07
CA VAL A 202 -3.58 -16.50 4.41
C VAL A 202 -3.31 -18.00 4.46
N ASN A 203 -3.45 -18.64 5.62
CA ASN A 203 -3.26 -20.08 5.75
C ASN A 203 -4.24 -20.87 4.88
N ALA A 204 -5.50 -20.45 4.82
CA ALA A 204 -6.51 -21.08 3.96
C ALA A 204 -6.24 -20.90 2.46
N LEU A 205 -5.72 -19.74 2.04
CA LEU A 205 -5.29 -19.49 0.66
C LEU A 205 -4.04 -20.29 0.29
N ALA A 206 -3.08 -20.41 1.22
CA ALA A 206 -1.85 -21.16 1.02
C ALA A 206 -2.06 -22.68 1.08
N GLY A 207 -3.10 -23.16 1.77
CA GLY A 207 -3.32 -24.57 2.04
C GLY A 207 -2.37 -25.18 3.08
N GLU A 208 -1.62 -24.33 3.81
CA GLU A 208 -0.69 -24.71 4.86
C GLU A 208 -0.61 -23.64 5.96
N GLN A 209 -0.07 -24.00 7.13
CA GLN A 209 0.06 -23.07 8.25
C GLN A 209 1.32 -22.22 8.11
N LEU A 210 1.20 -21.09 7.39
CA LEU A 210 2.29 -20.13 7.19
C LEU A 210 2.36 -19.04 8.26
N MET A 211 1.21 -18.74 8.87
CA MET A 211 1.07 -17.69 9.88
C MET A 211 0.50 -18.27 11.18
N GLU A 212 1.04 -17.80 12.30
CA GLU A 212 0.46 -18.14 13.60
C GLU A 212 -0.94 -17.56 13.71
N THR A 213 -1.89 -18.43 14.00
CA THR A 213 -3.28 -18.08 14.31
C THR A 213 -3.48 -18.21 15.82
N GLY A 214 -3.78 -17.14 16.50
CA GLY A 214 -4.03 -17.13 17.95
C GLY A 214 -4.90 -15.94 18.31
N GLY A 215 -5.63 -16.06 19.44
CA GLY A 215 -6.52 -15.03 19.94
C GLY A 215 -5.85 -13.66 20.00
N VAL A 216 -6.68 -12.61 20.10
CA VAL A 216 -6.26 -11.21 20.22
C VAL A 216 -5.01 -11.14 21.08
N ARG A 217 -3.90 -10.72 20.49
CA ARG A 217 -2.64 -10.52 21.23
C ARG A 217 -2.90 -9.41 22.25
N GLU A 218 -3.19 -9.76 23.50
CA GLU A 218 -3.24 -8.81 24.62
C GLU A 218 -1.90 -8.09 24.83
N ASP A 219 -0.81 -8.60 24.21
CA ASP A 219 0.53 -8.04 24.28
C ASP A 219 0.81 -6.88 23.29
N ASP A 220 -0.14 -6.49 22.43
CA ASP A 220 0.04 -5.34 21.51
C ASP A 220 0.16 -3.98 22.25
N GLU A 221 -0.14 -3.92 23.54
CA GLU A 221 0.08 -2.71 24.36
C GLU A 221 1.53 -2.54 24.86
N ARG A 222 2.41 -3.55 24.69
CA ARG A 222 3.81 -3.50 25.14
C ARG A 222 4.86 -3.74 24.02
N GLY A 223 4.71 -3.10 22.86
CA GLY A 223 5.82 -2.75 21.97
C GLY A 223 6.89 -3.81 21.63
N ARG A 224 6.60 -5.11 21.67
CA ARG A 224 7.51 -6.17 21.25
C ARG A 224 6.93 -6.99 20.10
N HIS A 225 6.95 -6.41 18.91
CA HIS A 225 6.76 -7.19 17.68
C HIS A 225 7.99 -8.07 17.45
N THR A 226 7.81 -9.37 17.51
CA THR A 226 8.85 -10.37 17.19
C THR A 226 9.22 -10.42 15.70
N THR A 227 8.45 -9.78 14.82
CA THR A 227 8.73 -9.72 13.39
C THR A 227 8.94 -8.27 12.97
N THR A 228 10.18 -7.79 13.06
CA THR A 228 10.57 -6.42 12.64
C THR A 228 10.82 -6.29 11.14
N HIS A 229 10.70 -7.37 10.38
CA HIS A 229 11.05 -7.40 8.96
C HIS A 229 9.81 -7.51 8.08
N ARG A 230 9.83 -6.79 6.97
CA ARG A 230 8.86 -6.88 5.89
C ARG A 230 9.41 -7.85 4.89
N GLU A 231 8.62 -8.82 4.50
CA GLU A 231 9.04 -9.86 3.57
C GLU A 231 8.00 -10.14 2.51
N LEU A 232 8.47 -10.45 1.32
CA LEU A 232 7.68 -11.02 0.23
C LEU A 232 7.82 -12.54 0.30
N LYS A 233 6.73 -13.24 0.57
CA LYS A 233 6.67 -14.70 0.68
C LYS A 233 5.96 -15.29 -0.53
N ARG A 234 6.51 -16.34 -1.09
CA ARG A 234 5.84 -17.11 -2.14
C ARG A 234 5.00 -18.20 -1.52
N LEU A 235 3.71 -18.22 -1.85
CA LEU A 235 2.77 -19.25 -1.42
C LEU A 235 2.85 -20.48 -2.32
N THR A 236 2.38 -21.62 -1.81
CA THR A 236 2.36 -22.91 -2.55
C THR A 236 1.54 -22.86 -3.83
N ASN A 237 0.49 -22.04 -3.86
CA ASN A 237 -0.35 -21.80 -5.05
C ASN A 237 0.27 -20.81 -6.05
N GLY A 238 1.48 -20.33 -5.80
CA GLY A 238 2.23 -19.42 -6.66
C GLY A 238 1.92 -17.93 -6.47
N LEU A 239 1.01 -17.55 -5.57
CA LEU A 239 0.81 -16.15 -5.17
C LEU A 239 2.04 -15.65 -4.40
N LEU A 240 2.26 -14.34 -4.45
CA LEU A 240 3.26 -13.66 -3.64
C LEU A 240 2.54 -12.84 -2.56
N LEU A 241 2.87 -13.09 -1.31
CA LEU A 241 2.30 -12.38 -0.17
C LEU A 241 3.29 -11.38 0.38
N VAL A 242 2.91 -10.12 0.46
CA VAL A 242 3.65 -9.13 1.24
C VAL A 242 3.24 -9.25 2.70
N ASP A 243 4.14 -9.81 3.51
CA ASP A 243 3.96 -9.92 4.96
C ASP A 243 4.54 -8.67 5.64
N THR A 244 3.65 -7.76 6.02
CA THR A 244 4.05 -6.50 6.67
C THR A 244 3.36 -6.33 8.01
N PRO A 245 4.10 -6.32 9.12
CA PRO A 245 3.57 -5.88 10.39
C PRO A 245 3.11 -4.42 10.29
N GLY A 246 1.92 -4.11 10.80
CA GLY A 246 1.46 -2.71 10.90
C GLY A 246 0.74 -2.13 9.68
N MET A 247 0.19 -2.94 8.78
CA MET A 247 -0.71 -2.49 7.70
C MET A 247 -2.03 -1.85 8.19
N ARG A 248 -2.20 -1.71 9.50
CA ARG A 248 -3.34 -1.01 10.14
C ARG A 248 -3.30 0.50 9.94
N GLU A 249 -2.10 1.07 9.72
CA GLU A 249 -1.84 2.51 9.66
C GLU A 249 -1.54 2.97 8.23
N LEU A 250 -2.27 2.43 7.23
CA LEU A 250 -2.18 2.96 5.88
C LEU A 250 -2.67 4.40 5.87
N GLY A 251 -1.78 5.32 5.53
CA GLY A 251 -2.08 6.74 5.40
C GLY A 251 -2.59 7.07 4.01
N LEU A 252 -3.51 8.01 3.94
CA LEU A 252 -3.81 8.73 2.70
C LEU A 252 -2.69 9.76 2.52
N TRP A 253 -1.97 9.71 1.40
CA TRP A 253 -0.85 10.62 1.16
C TRP A 253 -1.17 11.68 0.13
N ASP A 254 -1.35 11.31 -1.08
CA ASP A 254 -1.56 12.22 -2.19
C ASP A 254 -2.41 11.49 -3.22
N GLY A 255 -3.43 12.15 -3.73
CA GLY A 255 -4.15 11.60 -4.86
C GLY A 255 -5.65 11.80 -4.82
N SER A 256 -6.11 12.52 -5.81
CA SER A 256 -7.52 12.67 -6.11
C SER A 256 -8.12 11.42 -6.77
N GLU A 257 -7.28 10.53 -7.33
CA GLU A 257 -7.74 9.39 -8.14
C GLU A 257 -8.39 8.28 -7.30
N GLY A 258 -7.79 7.92 -6.17
CA GLY A 258 -8.35 6.93 -5.26
C GLY A 258 -9.68 7.38 -4.65
N LEU A 259 -9.79 8.67 -4.30
CA LEU A 259 -11.03 9.25 -3.80
C LEU A 259 -12.11 9.27 -4.89
N ALA A 260 -11.76 9.70 -6.11
CA ALA A 260 -12.67 9.74 -7.23
C ALA A 260 -13.18 8.34 -7.63
N SER A 261 -12.31 7.32 -7.57
CA SER A 261 -12.68 5.94 -7.84
C SER A 261 -13.63 5.38 -6.78
N THR A 262 -13.36 5.63 -5.50
CA THR A 262 -14.19 5.16 -4.38
C THR A 262 -15.56 5.84 -4.34
N PHE A 263 -15.63 7.13 -4.69
CA PHE A 263 -16.84 7.95 -4.66
C PHE A 263 -17.24 8.38 -6.06
N SER A 264 -17.18 7.45 -7.02
CA SER A 264 -17.51 7.72 -8.42
C SER A 264 -18.96 8.16 -8.64
N ASP A 265 -19.87 7.73 -7.78
CA ASP A 265 -21.26 8.21 -7.70
C ASP A 265 -21.32 9.72 -7.39
N ILE A 266 -20.58 10.19 -6.39
CA ILE A 266 -20.51 11.61 -6.02
C ILE A 266 -19.83 12.41 -7.13
N GLU A 267 -18.77 11.89 -7.74
CA GLU A 267 -18.08 12.52 -8.87
C GLU A 267 -18.98 12.64 -10.11
N MET A 268 -19.82 11.65 -10.38
CA MET A 268 -20.81 11.73 -11.46
C MET A 268 -21.88 12.80 -11.17
N LEU A 269 -22.38 12.87 -9.93
CA LEU A 269 -23.30 13.93 -9.51
C LEU A 269 -22.66 15.31 -9.62
N ALA A 270 -21.40 15.47 -9.20
CA ALA A 270 -20.68 16.74 -9.28
C ALA A 270 -20.53 17.25 -10.73
N LYS A 271 -20.29 16.35 -11.69
CA LYS A 271 -20.26 16.67 -13.12
C LYS A 271 -21.62 17.14 -13.68
N SER A 272 -22.70 16.77 -13.03
CA SER A 272 -24.07 17.14 -13.39
C SER A 272 -24.55 18.47 -12.76
N CYS A 273 -23.73 19.13 -11.96
CA CYS A 273 -24.03 20.44 -11.40
C CYS A 273 -24.13 21.52 -12.49
N ARG A 274 -25.01 22.49 -12.28
CA ARG A 274 -25.19 23.63 -13.21
C ARG A 274 -23.90 24.43 -13.42
N PHE A 275 -23.09 24.61 -12.38
CA PHE A 275 -21.86 25.38 -12.41
C PHE A 275 -20.65 24.44 -12.33
N ARG A 276 -19.62 24.70 -13.15
CA ARG A 276 -18.39 23.87 -13.19
C ARG A 276 -17.54 24.00 -11.92
N ASP A 277 -17.64 25.10 -11.21
CA ASP A 277 -16.94 25.43 -9.97
C ASP A 277 -17.82 25.28 -8.73
N CYS A 278 -18.91 24.50 -8.83
CA CYS A 278 -19.83 24.23 -7.74
C CYS A 278 -19.11 23.63 -6.53
N GLN A 279 -19.24 24.26 -5.37
CA GLN A 279 -18.67 23.79 -4.11
C GLN A 279 -19.63 22.89 -3.33
N HIS A 280 -20.84 22.66 -3.87
CA HIS A 280 -21.92 21.86 -3.28
C HIS A 280 -22.39 22.39 -1.91
N GLY A 281 -22.26 23.70 -1.69
CA GLY A 281 -22.62 24.40 -0.45
C GLY A 281 -24.02 24.98 -0.42
N GLY A 282 -24.88 24.64 -1.43
CA GLY A 282 -26.24 25.17 -1.55
C GLY A 282 -26.45 26.05 -2.81
N GLU A 283 -25.55 25.96 -3.79
CA GLU A 283 -25.68 26.68 -5.08
C GLU A 283 -26.90 26.19 -5.84
N PRO A 284 -27.61 27.14 -6.54
CA PRO A 284 -28.79 26.81 -7.32
C PRO A 284 -28.47 25.82 -8.46
N GLY A 285 -29.17 24.68 -8.52
CA GLY A 285 -28.95 23.65 -9.52
C GLY A 285 -27.75 22.75 -9.21
N CYS A 286 -27.37 22.63 -7.93
CA CYS A 286 -26.38 21.64 -7.46
C CYS A 286 -27.01 20.25 -7.45
N ALA A 287 -26.46 19.32 -8.26
CA ALA A 287 -26.95 17.95 -8.35
C ALA A 287 -26.67 17.15 -7.09
N VAL A 288 -25.54 17.40 -6.41
CA VAL A 288 -25.21 16.76 -5.13
C VAL A 288 -26.21 17.13 -4.04
N GLN A 289 -26.56 18.42 -3.91
CA GLN A 289 -27.56 18.85 -2.92
C GLN A 289 -28.97 18.31 -3.24
N ALA A 290 -29.31 18.21 -4.52
CA ALA A 290 -30.56 17.57 -4.93
C ALA A 290 -30.61 16.10 -4.58
N ALA A 291 -29.49 15.37 -4.75
CA ALA A 291 -29.35 13.95 -4.41
C ALA A 291 -29.42 13.71 -2.88
N LEU A 292 -28.86 14.62 -2.09
CA LEU A 292 -29.01 14.59 -0.61
C LEU A 292 -30.44 14.87 -0.18
N ALA A 293 -31.13 15.84 -0.83
CA ALA A 293 -32.48 16.19 -0.49
C ALA A 293 -33.54 15.14 -0.85
N ASN A 294 -33.28 14.31 -1.86
CA ASN A 294 -34.16 13.22 -2.28
C ASN A 294 -33.67 11.82 -1.80
N GLU A 295 -32.67 11.82 -0.92
CA GLU A 295 -32.09 10.61 -0.29
C GLU A 295 -31.45 9.59 -1.27
N SER A 296 -31.21 9.97 -2.54
CA SER A 296 -30.46 9.13 -3.49
C SER A 296 -28.95 9.12 -3.22
N LEU A 297 -28.44 10.05 -2.42
CA LEU A 297 -27.13 10.05 -1.81
C LEU A 297 -27.30 10.20 -0.29
N SER A 298 -26.79 9.23 0.50
CA SER A 298 -26.90 9.30 1.95
C SER A 298 -25.99 10.41 2.53
N HIS A 299 -26.45 11.06 3.59
CA HIS A 299 -25.67 12.09 4.30
C HIS A 299 -24.35 11.53 4.84
N GLU A 300 -24.38 10.31 5.37
CA GLU A 300 -23.21 9.63 5.91
C GLU A 300 -22.13 9.41 4.83
N ARG A 301 -22.53 9.03 3.61
CA ARG A 301 -21.61 8.85 2.49
C ARG A 301 -21.00 10.17 2.05
N TRP A 302 -21.80 11.24 1.97
CA TRP A 302 -21.33 12.58 1.69
C TRP A 302 -20.33 13.10 2.74
N GLU A 303 -20.63 12.90 4.02
CA GLU A 303 -19.74 13.29 5.12
C GLU A 303 -18.41 12.49 5.08
N SER A 304 -18.46 11.19 4.77
CA SER A 304 -17.28 10.35 4.57
C SER A 304 -16.38 10.89 3.46
N PHE A 305 -16.97 11.21 2.30
CA PHE A 305 -16.26 11.83 1.18
C PHE A 305 -15.58 13.14 1.60
N LEU A 306 -16.30 14.05 2.23
CA LEU A 306 -15.75 15.33 2.69
C LEU A 306 -14.64 15.18 3.72
N LYS A 307 -14.77 14.20 4.61
CA LYS A 307 -13.74 13.89 5.62
C LYS A 307 -12.46 13.40 4.97
N LEU A 308 -12.55 12.40 4.09
CA LEU A 308 -11.39 11.85 3.37
C LEU A 308 -10.74 12.92 2.49
N LYS A 309 -11.50 13.70 1.76
CA LYS A 309 -11.01 14.83 0.95
C LYS A 309 -10.21 15.85 1.78
N ARG A 310 -10.68 16.17 2.99
CA ARG A 310 -9.94 17.08 3.91
C ARG A 310 -8.67 16.46 4.45
N GLU A 311 -8.69 15.17 4.80
CA GLU A 311 -7.51 14.45 5.27
C GLU A 311 -6.42 14.41 4.19
N MET A 312 -6.78 14.13 2.93
CA MET A 312 -5.86 14.11 1.80
C MET A 312 -5.25 15.49 1.53
N ALA A 313 -6.07 16.53 1.42
CA ALA A 313 -5.58 17.89 1.23
C ALA A 313 -4.67 18.40 2.39
N TYR A 314 -4.85 17.86 3.59
CA TYR A 314 -3.96 18.14 4.71
C TYR A 314 -2.63 17.40 4.58
N ALA A 315 -2.65 16.13 4.16
CA ALA A 315 -1.46 15.32 3.95
C ALA A 315 -0.58 15.93 2.85
N GLU A 316 -1.16 16.27 1.70
CA GLU A 316 -0.49 16.90 0.56
C GLU A 316 0.24 18.20 0.96
N ARG A 317 -0.48 19.12 1.63
CA ARG A 317 0.13 20.38 2.11
C ARG A 317 1.35 20.15 2.99
N LYS A 318 1.30 19.15 3.88
CA LYS A 318 2.42 18.83 4.77
C LYS A 318 3.60 18.17 4.05
N GLN A 319 3.32 17.34 3.06
CA GLN A 319 4.35 16.70 2.24
C GLN A 319 5.16 17.73 1.46
N ASN A 320 4.50 18.68 0.82
CA ASN A 320 5.17 19.76 0.07
C ASN A 320 6.14 20.57 0.93
N VAL A 321 5.78 20.87 2.18
CA VAL A 321 6.67 21.58 3.12
C VAL A 321 7.86 20.71 3.51
N ALA A 322 7.66 19.43 3.76
CA ALA A 322 8.72 18.50 4.13
C ALA A 322 9.74 18.29 2.99
N LEU A 323 9.28 18.13 1.75
CA LEU A 323 10.13 18.00 0.56
C LEU A 323 11.01 19.23 0.36
N GLN A 324 10.44 20.44 0.44
CA GLN A 324 11.20 21.69 0.35
C GLN A 324 12.27 21.82 1.45
N ALA A 325 11.96 21.39 2.67
CA ALA A 325 12.91 21.38 3.78
C ALA A 325 14.06 20.38 3.53
N ALA A 326 13.76 19.18 3.08
CA ALA A 326 14.73 18.13 2.78
C ALA A 326 15.70 18.56 1.66
N GLU A 327 15.18 19.16 0.58
CA GLU A 327 15.99 19.69 -0.51
C GLU A 327 16.95 20.79 -0.02
N LYS A 328 16.45 21.73 0.78
CA LYS A 328 17.28 22.81 1.37
C LYS A 328 18.41 22.27 2.24
N GLU A 329 18.16 21.23 3.03
CA GLU A 329 19.18 20.57 3.86
C GLU A 329 20.23 19.83 3.02
N LYS A 330 19.81 19.17 1.92
CA LYS A 330 20.74 18.52 0.97
C LYS A 330 21.70 19.56 0.37
N TRP A 331 21.18 20.68 -0.11
CA TRP A 331 21.99 21.77 -0.66
C TRP A 331 22.99 22.33 0.36
N LYS A 332 22.60 22.51 1.62
CA LYS A 332 23.51 22.92 2.70
C LYS A 332 24.66 21.91 2.90
N LYS A 333 24.36 20.60 2.89
CA LYS A 333 25.37 19.54 3.03
C LYS A 333 26.36 19.56 1.86
N ILE A 334 25.87 19.68 0.61
CA ILE A 334 26.69 19.76 -0.61
C ILE A 334 27.64 20.98 -0.55
N HIS A 335 27.12 22.17 -0.21
CA HIS A 335 27.93 23.38 -0.07
C HIS A 335 29.01 23.23 1.00
N LYS A 336 28.68 22.65 2.16
CA LYS A 336 29.65 22.43 3.25
C LYS A 336 30.77 21.47 2.81
N GLN A 337 30.45 20.40 2.08
CA GLN A 337 31.43 19.46 1.55
C GLN A 337 32.31 20.10 0.46
N ALA A 338 31.73 20.89 -0.44
CA ALA A 338 32.48 21.63 -1.45
C ALA A 338 33.49 22.63 -0.82
N GLN A 339 33.05 23.39 0.19
CA GLN A 339 33.92 24.30 0.95
C GLN A 339 35.05 23.56 1.67
N ALA A 340 34.78 22.41 2.26
CA ALA A 340 35.79 21.57 2.93
C ALA A 340 36.83 21.05 1.92
N ARG A 341 36.39 20.58 0.73
CA ARG A 341 37.32 20.17 -0.34
C ARG A 341 38.18 21.31 -0.86
N THR A 342 37.60 22.49 -0.99
CA THR A 342 38.35 23.70 -1.42
C THR A 342 39.40 24.11 -0.40
N LYS A 343 39.08 24.13 0.91
CA LYS A 343 40.03 24.41 2.00
C LYS A 343 41.18 23.40 2.00
N LEU A 344 40.91 22.10 1.84
CA LEU A 344 41.96 21.08 1.79
C LEU A 344 42.88 21.22 0.57
N LYS A 345 42.37 21.73 -0.57
CA LYS A 345 43.16 22.01 -1.77
C LYS A 345 44.11 23.20 -1.59
N TYR A 346 43.70 24.23 -0.83
CA TYR A 346 44.52 25.38 -0.53
C TYR A 346 45.55 25.14 0.60
N GLN A 347 45.34 24.17 1.49
CA GLN A 347 46.31 23.79 2.52
C GLN A 347 47.42 22.85 1.99
N LYS A 348 47.29 22.27 0.82
CA LYS A 348 48.29 21.40 0.15
C LYS A 348 49.11 22.12 -0.90
N ARG A 349 48.97 23.44 -1.04
CA ARG A 349 49.83 24.35 -1.79
C ARG A 349 50.66 25.24 -0.85
#